data_827053be9cdf90cc2f3a82d27dcac01a
#
_entry.id   827053be9cdf90cc2f3a82d27dcac01a
#
_cell.length_a   1.000
_cell.length_b   1.000
_cell.length_c   1.000
_cell.angle_alpha   90.00
_cell.angle_beta   90.00
_cell.angle_gamma   90.00
#
_symmetry.space_group_name_H-M   'P 1'
#
loop_
_entity.id
_entity.type
_entity.pdbx_description
1 polymer ?
#
loop_
_entity_poly.entity_id
_entity_poly.type
_entity_poly.pdbx_seq_one_letter_code
_entity_poly.pdbx_strand_id
1 'polypeptide(L)' 'MKSNELKEKSVVELNEILTDLLKQQFGLRMQHATGQLGQTGEIKRIRRDIARVKTIISEKGVQ' A
#
# COMPACT_ATOMS: atom_id res chain seq x y z
N MET A 1 -6.66 4.93 3.42
CA MET A 1 -6.66 4.07 4.64
C MET A 1 -6.33 4.90 5.86
N LYS A 2 -7.06 4.66 6.93
CA LYS A 2 -6.80 5.35 8.18
C LYS A 2 -5.90 4.50 9.07
N SER A 3 -4.95 5.13 9.74
CA SER A 3 -4.00 4.44 10.60
C SER A 3 -4.69 3.65 11.71
N ASN A 4 -5.77 4.19 12.27
CA ASN A 4 -6.49 3.52 13.35
C ASN A 4 -7.06 2.18 12.91
N GLU A 5 -7.62 2.13 11.71
CA GLU A 5 -8.18 0.90 11.16
C GLU A 5 -7.09 -0.14 10.94
N LEU A 6 -5.94 0.29 10.47
CA LEU A 6 -4.82 -0.61 10.23
C LEU A 6 -4.23 -1.16 11.52
N LYS A 7 -4.18 -0.34 12.56
CA LYS A 7 -3.63 -0.77 13.85
C LYS A 7 -4.46 -1.85 14.52
N GLU A 8 -5.74 -1.94 14.20
CA GLU A 8 -6.62 -2.96 14.76
C GLU A 8 -6.46 -4.31 14.08
N LYS A 9 -5.81 -4.36 12.92
CA LYS A 9 -5.68 -5.59 12.15
C LYS A 9 -4.46 -6.40 12.60
N SER A 10 -4.54 -7.71 12.40
CA SER A 10 -3.40 -8.59 12.70
C SER A 10 -2.30 -8.41 11.66
N VAL A 11 -1.09 -8.88 11.99
CA VAL A 11 0.05 -8.83 11.06
C VAL A 11 -0.27 -9.61 9.78
N VAL A 12 -0.97 -10.73 9.90
CA VAL A 12 -1.35 -11.53 8.73
C VAL A 12 -2.26 -10.72 7.80
N GLU A 13 -3.27 -10.06 8.37
CA GLU A 13 -4.18 -9.22 7.58
C GLU A 13 -3.44 -8.05 6.94
N LEU A 14 -2.53 -7.43 7.67
CA LEU A 14 -1.73 -6.32 7.15
C LEU A 14 -0.84 -6.76 6.00
N ASN A 15 -0.26 -7.95 6.08
CA ASN A 15 0.55 -8.49 5.00
C ASN A 15 -0.28 -8.75 3.75
N GLU A 16 -1.51 -9.20 3.91
CA GLU A 16 -2.42 -9.40 2.79
C GLU A 16 -2.76 -8.06 2.12
N ILE A 17 -3.03 -7.04 2.91
CA ILE A 17 -3.31 -5.70 2.41
C ILE A 17 -2.09 -5.16 1.68
N LEU A 18 -0.90 -5.36 2.24
CA LEU A 18 0.33 -4.91 1.61
C LEU A 18 0.55 -5.58 0.26
N THR A 19 0.31 -6.89 0.18
CA THR A 19 0.44 -7.62 -1.06
C THR A 19 -0.50 -7.06 -2.14
N ASP A 20 -1.76 -6.80 -1.76
CA ASP A 20 -2.72 -6.23 -2.70
C ASP A 20 -2.30 -4.84 -3.17
N LEU A 21 -1.79 -4.01 -2.27
CA LEU A 21 -1.32 -2.67 -2.62
C LEU A 21 -0.13 -2.74 -3.58
N LEU A 22 0.78 -3.67 -3.36
CA LEU A 22 1.93 -3.85 -4.23
C LEU A 22 1.50 -4.30 -5.63
N LYS A 23 0.49 -5.17 -5.73
CA LYS A 23 -0.05 -5.58 -7.02
C LYS A 23 -0.69 -4.40 -7.73
N GLN A 24 -1.43 -3.57 -7.02
CA GLN A 24 -2.04 -2.37 -7.59
C GLN A 24 -0.97 -1.39 -8.08
N GLN A 25 0.08 -1.21 -7.29
CA GLN A 25 1.18 -0.32 -7.67
C GLN A 25 1.85 -0.81 -8.96
N PHE A 26 2.10 -2.09 -9.04
CA PHE A 26 2.72 -2.68 -10.24
C PHE A 26 1.86 -2.46 -11.46
N GLY A 27 0.54 -2.70 -11.34
CA GLY A 27 -0.39 -2.47 -12.45
C GLY A 27 -0.40 -1.03 -12.91
N LEU A 28 -0.42 -0.08 -11.96
CA LEU A 28 -0.40 1.34 -12.30
C LEU A 28 0.91 1.76 -12.95
N ARG A 29 2.03 1.20 -12.51
CA ARG A 29 3.32 1.48 -13.13
C ARG A 29 3.36 1.01 -14.57
N MET A 30 2.77 -0.15 -14.84
CA MET A 30 2.70 -0.66 -16.21
C MET A 30 1.82 0.24 -17.09
N GLN A 31 0.68 0.68 -16.57
CA GLN A 31 -0.18 1.60 -17.30
C GLN A 31 0.53 2.92 -17.59
N HIS A 32 1.26 3.43 -16.62
CA HIS A 32 2.01 4.67 -16.79
C HIS A 32 3.10 4.51 -17.85
N ALA A 33 3.78 3.36 -17.86
CA ALA A 33 4.83 3.08 -18.84
C ALA A 33 4.28 3.01 -20.27
N THR A 34 3.00 2.66 -20.43
CA THR A 34 2.37 2.60 -21.77
C THR A 34 1.74 3.94 -22.17
N GLY A 35 1.99 5.00 -21.41
CA GLY A 35 1.56 6.33 -21.77
C GLY A 35 0.23 6.80 -21.21
N GLN A 36 -0.36 6.05 -20.29
CA GLN A 36 -1.61 6.45 -19.65
C GLN A 36 -1.31 7.40 -18.50
N LEU A 37 -1.28 8.68 -18.80
CA LEU A 37 -0.74 9.69 -17.88
C LEU A 37 -1.71 10.16 -16.79
N GLY A 38 -2.96 9.72 -16.82
CA GLY A 38 -3.97 10.18 -15.86
C GLY A 38 -3.88 9.54 -14.48
N GLN A 39 -2.92 8.65 -14.23
CA GLN A 39 -2.91 7.80 -13.05
C GLN A 39 -1.89 8.21 -11.99
N THR A 40 -1.22 9.34 -12.17
CA THR A 40 -0.15 9.76 -11.23
C THR A 40 -0.64 9.98 -9.81
N GLY A 41 -1.84 10.54 -9.65
CA GLY A 41 -2.42 10.75 -8.33
C GLY A 41 -2.66 9.44 -7.57
N GLU A 42 -3.14 8.41 -8.28
CA GLU A 42 -3.34 7.10 -7.68
C GLU A 42 -2.04 6.42 -7.30
N ILE A 43 -1.01 6.58 -8.12
CA ILE A 43 0.31 6.03 -7.81
C ILE A 43 0.83 6.62 -6.50
N LYS A 44 0.71 7.92 -6.34
CA LYS A 44 1.14 8.59 -5.10
C LYS A 44 0.34 8.12 -3.90
N ARG A 45 -0.96 7.97 -4.05
CA ARG A 45 -1.83 7.50 -2.97
C ARG A 45 -1.46 6.10 -2.54
N ILE A 46 -1.25 5.19 -3.50
CA ILE A 46 -0.91 3.81 -3.21
C ILE A 46 0.47 3.73 -2.56
N ARG A 47 1.44 4.51 -3.01
CA ARG A 47 2.76 4.54 -2.37
C ARG A 47 2.66 4.99 -0.92
N ARG A 48 1.82 5.97 -0.64
CA ARG A 48 1.59 6.44 0.73
C ARG A 48 0.95 5.35 1.59
N ASP A 49 -0.05 4.66 1.05
CA ASP A 49 -0.71 3.56 1.76
C ASP A 49 0.26 2.42 2.04
N ILE A 50 1.10 2.07 1.06
CA ILE A 50 2.12 1.03 1.24
C ILE A 50 3.05 1.41 2.38
N ALA A 51 3.54 2.64 2.40
CA ALA A 51 4.44 3.10 3.46
C ALA A 51 3.77 3.03 4.82
N ARG A 52 2.50 3.40 4.90
CA ARG A 52 1.75 3.36 6.15
C ARG A 52 1.58 1.94 6.67
N VAL A 53 1.21 1.01 5.79
CA VAL A 53 1.03 -0.39 6.17
C VAL A 53 2.37 -0.98 6.63
N LYS A 54 3.44 -0.72 5.91
CA LYS A 54 4.77 -1.20 6.29
C LYS A 54 5.19 -0.68 7.66
N THR A 55 4.92 0.58 7.93
CA THR A 55 5.26 1.18 9.22
C THR A 55 4.52 0.48 10.35
N ILE A 56 3.24 0.22 10.16
CA ILE A 56 2.43 -0.44 11.20
C ILE A 56 2.86 -1.88 11.41
N ILE A 57 3.18 -2.60 10.34
CA ILE A 57 3.70 -3.96 10.45
C ILE A 57 5.01 -3.94 11.24
N SER A 58 5.89 -3.00 10.95
CA SER A 58 7.17 -2.86 11.64
C SER A 58 6.96 -2.59 13.13
N GLU A 59 6.03 -1.71 13.48
CA GLU A 59 5.70 -1.41 14.87
C GLU A 59 5.22 -2.66 15.61
N LYS A 60 4.36 -3.45 14.97
CA LYS A 60 3.84 -4.67 15.58
C LYS A 60 4.92 -5.75 15.69
N GLY A 61 5.83 -5.78 14.73
CA GLY A 61 6.89 -6.77 14.71
C GLY A 61 7.97 -6.55 15.75
N VAL A 62 8.08 -5.33 16.27
CA VAL A 62 9.11 -4.99 17.27
C VAL A 62 8.69 -5.42 18.67
N GLN A 63 7.43 -5.71 18.86
CA GLN A 63 6.97 -6.20 20.15
C GLN A 63 7.39 -7.65 20.38
#